data_c87a586d0079181dc487ce23d40530df
#
_entry.id   c87a586d0079181dc487ce23d40530df
#
_cell.length_a   1.000
_cell.length_b   1.000
_cell.length_c   1.000
_cell.angle_alpha   90.00
_cell.angle_beta   90.00
_cell.angle_gamma   90.00
#
_symmetry.space_group_name_H-M   'P 1'
#
loop_
_entity.id
_entity.type
_entity.pdbx_description
1 polymer ?
#
loop_
_entity_poly.entity_id
_entity_poly.type
_entity_poly.pdbx_seq_one_letter_code
_entity_poly.pdbx_strand_id
1 'polypeptide(L)'
;MTKPATKTAQIPQEPAVTITMKAEAKKPASFKEAYPIQEPYVYAAIIKDPETQKEHYEIIEPTLQTEEEKKLKEIKTLLMDEIDVDLKEIETKEKAENYLKEQTNKTIKKYHIEVAPEAIDKLAYYVIRDFLGYGKIDPLMKDHMIEDISADGVNIPMYVWHRVYESLPTNIIFKDEAELDSFIIRMAYLAGKNISIASPILDASLPDGSRIQLTYGSEITRRGSTFTIRRFRVDPLTISDLITFKTLSSEMAAYLWYIIENRASVLVAGGVASGKTTMLNCLSMFIKPEMKIVSVEDTQELNLPHENWIPSVVRLGFGHEDKRTGTITMFDLLKAAVRQRPDYIIVGEVRGEEAYTLFQAMATGHLGMCTLHAESVEAVINRLESEPMNIPKSLIAMTNVIMVMQRTEIEGKPSRKASTTAEIAGFDQKNGISTEDIFNWNQKFDAFSYAGHSTILDKQMKKMGTTHEDIRRELNRRQIVLDWMAQNGIRRYTDVASLIREYYANPDRIHQKARVGLK
;
A
#
# COMPACT_ATOMS: atom_id res chain seq x y z
N MET A 1 -45.95 -24.27 35.62
CA MET A 1 -44.95 -24.43 34.54
C MET A 1 -44.27 -23.07 34.31
N THR A 2 -43.16 -22.89 34.95
CA THR A 2 -42.37 -21.65 35.02
C THR A 2 -41.33 -21.61 33.92
N LYS A 3 -41.36 -20.52 33.13
CA LYS A 3 -40.30 -20.21 32.13
C LYS A 3 -39.00 -19.81 32.84
N PRO A 4 -37.83 -20.17 32.37
CA PRO A 4 -36.57 -19.70 32.94
C PRO A 4 -36.24 -18.27 32.43
N ALA A 5 -35.80 -17.43 33.37
CA ALA A 5 -35.37 -16.08 33.15
C ALA A 5 -34.02 -16.03 32.46
N THR A 6 -33.95 -15.29 31.36
CA THR A 6 -32.71 -14.97 30.61
C THR A 6 -31.88 -13.98 31.45
N LYS A 7 -30.71 -14.38 31.89
CA LYS A 7 -29.74 -13.47 32.53
C LYS A 7 -29.07 -12.64 31.42
N THR A 8 -29.37 -11.36 31.39
CA THR A 8 -28.65 -10.34 30.63
C THR A 8 -27.29 -10.14 31.27
N ALA A 9 -26.22 -10.47 30.57
CA ALA A 9 -24.85 -10.17 30.99
C ALA A 9 -24.64 -8.65 30.91
N GLN A 10 -24.33 -8.04 32.04
CA GLN A 10 -23.91 -6.64 32.13
C GLN A 10 -22.47 -6.55 31.53
N ILE A 11 -22.35 -5.74 30.47
CA ILE A 11 -21.06 -5.33 29.92
C ILE A 11 -20.41 -4.38 30.94
N PRO A 12 -19.14 -4.58 31.32
CA PRO A 12 -18.44 -3.65 32.21
C PRO A 12 -18.33 -2.30 31.54
N GLN A 13 -18.76 -1.24 32.19
CA GLN A 13 -18.51 0.14 31.80
C GLN A 13 -17.00 0.42 32.01
N GLU A 14 -16.27 0.62 30.92
CA GLU A 14 -14.90 1.12 30.95
C GLU A 14 -14.87 2.56 31.48
N PRO A 15 -13.79 2.98 32.17
CA PRO A 15 -13.68 4.33 32.71
C PRO A 15 -13.63 5.35 31.58
N ALA A 16 -14.57 6.28 31.58
CA ALA A 16 -14.62 7.40 30.65
C ALA A 16 -13.34 8.24 30.78
N VAL A 17 -12.48 8.20 29.78
CA VAL A 17 -11.33 9.10 29.66
C VAL A 17 -11.88 10.50 29.42
N THR A 18 -11.86 11.35 30.44
CA THR A 18 -12.26 12.75 30.31
C THR A 18 -11.17 13.51 29.54
N ILE A 19 -11.41 13.74 28.25
CA ILE A 19 -10.54 14.57 27.41
C ILE A 19 -10.80 16.03 27.82
N THR A 20 -9.88 16.59 28.62
CA THR A 20 -9.94 18.01 28.99
C THR A 20 -9.36 18.85 27.86
N MET A 21 -10.21 19.38 27.00
CA MET A 21 -9.81 20.35 25.97
C MET A 21 -9.63 21.74 26.62
N LYS A 22 -8.45 22.34 26.49
CA LYS A 22 -8.27 23.78 26.74
C LYS A 22 -8.97 24.54 25.62
N ALA A 23 -10.14 25.08 25.91
CA ALA A 23 -10.89 25.96 25.02
C ALA A 23 -10.43 27.41 25.19
N GLU A 24 -9.72 27.96 24.23
CA GLU A 24 -9.89 29.36 23.87
C GLU A 24 -11.18 29.47 23.07
N ALA A 25 -12.00 30.52 23.37
CA ALA A 25 -13.38 30.63 22.90
C ALA A 25 -13.48 30.84 21.38
N LYS A 26 -13.30 29.77 20.62
CA LYS A 26 -13.73 29.62 19.22
C LYS A 26 -14.97 28.73 19.22
N LYS A 27 -15.92 28.99 18.28
CA LYS A 27 -17.08 28.11 18.07
C LYS A 27 -16.64 26.64 18.08
N PRO A 28 -17.37 25.72 18.72
CA PRO A 28 -16.93 24.33 18.83
C PRO A 28 -16.72 23.75 17.44
N ALA A 29 -15.50 23.28 17.19
CA ALA A 29 -15.16 22.56 15.98
C ALA A 29 -16.06 21.31 15.86
N SER A 30 -16.64 21.08 14.69
CA SER A 30 -17.46 19.89 14.50
C SER A 30 -16.53 18.72 14.15
N PHE A 31 -16.45 17.73 15.04
CA PHE A 31 -15.83 16.45 14.75
C PHE A 31 -16.61 15.76 13.64
N LYS A 32 -15.97 15.44 12.55
CA LYS A 32 -16.55 14.68 11.44
C LYS A 32 -16.36 13.18 11.65
N GLU A 33 -15.18 12.80 12.11
CA GLU A 33 -14.79 11.42 12.41
C GLU A 33 -13.69 11.42 13.46
N ALA A 34 -13.66 10.40 14.33
CA ALA A 34 -12.56 10.13 15.23
C ALA A 34 -12.40 8.62 15.39
N TYR A 35 -11.15 8.14 15.39
CA TYR A 35 -10.85 6.71 15.50
C TYR A 35 -9.51 6.49 16.21
N PRO A 36 -9.33 5.31 16.85
CA PRO A 36 -8.08 4.98 17.52
C PRO A 36 -6.99 4.62 16.50
N ILE A 37 -5.75 5.06 16.76
CA ILE A 37 -4.52 4.64 16.08
C ILE A 37 -3.77 3.63 16.95
N GLN A 38 -3.58 3.95 18.22
CA GLN A 38 -2.90 3.10 19.21
C GLN A 38 -3.52 3.31 20.59
N GLU A 39 -4.45 2.45 20.95
CA GLU A 39 -5.08 2.50 22.28
C GLU A 39 -4.09 2.20 23.40
N PRO A 40 -4.26 2.84 24.58
CA PRO A 40 -5.22 3.90 24.87
C PRO A 40 -4.68 5.32 24.59
N TYR A 41 -3.53 5.49 23.94
CA TYR A 41 -2.76 6.73 23.94
C TYR A 41 -2.97 7.63 22.73
N VAL A 42 -3.29 7.05 21.56
CA VAL A 42 -3.27 7.80 20.29
C VAL A 42 -4.56 7.62 19.51
N TYR A 43 -5.15 8.75 19.15
CA TYR A 43 -6.36 8.82 18.33
C TYR A 43 -6.16 9.81 17.18
N ALA A 44 -6.84 9.58 16.06
CA ALA A 44 -6.98 10.54 14.98
C ALA A 44 -8.36 11.16 15.01
N ALA A 45 -8.46 12.43 14.61
CA ALA A 45 -9.72 13.11 14.41
C ALA A 45 -9.69 13.93 13.12
N ILE A 46 -10.77 13.83 12.33
CA ILE A 46 -11.02 14.74 11.21
C ILE A 46 -11.92 15.85 11.71
N ILE A 47 -11.41 17.06 11.72
CA ILE A 47 -12.09 18.22 12.25
C ILE A 47 -12.37 19.19 11.10
N LYS A 48 -13.62 19.67 11.05
CA LYS A 48 -14.03 20.71 10.11
C LYS A 48 -14.05 22.05 10.81
N ASP A 49 -13.23 22.98 10.33
CA ASP A 49 -13.21 24.35 10.81
C ASP A 49 -14.54 25.04 10.47
N PRO A 50 -15.27 25.56 11.46
CA PRO A 50 -16.60 26.15 11.24
C PRO A 50 -16.56 27.47 10.45
N GLU A 51 -15.43 28.19 10.44
CA GLU A 51 -15.29 29.45 9.74
C GLU A 51 -14.81 29.29 8.30
N THR A 52 -13.76 28.50 8.11
CA THR A 52 -13.14 28.28 6.80
C THR A 52 -13.74 27.12 6.03
N GLN A 53 -14.55 26.27 6.69
CA GLN A 53 -15.10 25.01 6.18
C GLN A 53 -14.03 24.01 5.71
N LYS A 54 -12.73 24.28 5.99
CA LYS A 54 -11.63 23.39 5.66
C LYS A 54 -11.54 22.26 6.68
N GLU A 55 -11.19 21.09 6.16
CA GLU A 55 -10.95 19.91 6.98
C GLU A 55 -9.46 19.84 7.32
N HIS A 56 -9.16 19.39 8.55
CA HIS A 56 -7.81 19.11 8.99
C HIS A 56 -7.76 17.82 9.80
N TYR A 57 -6.61 17.20 9.78
CA TYR A 57 -6.31 15.96 10.49
C TYR A 57 -5.63 16.31 11.81
N GLU A 58 -6.19 15.89 12.92
CA GLU A 58 -5.64 16.13 14.25
C GLU A 58 -5.22 14.81 14.92
N ILE A 59 -3.96 14.75 15.35
CA ILE A 59 -3.47 13.69 16.21
C ILE A 59 -3.72 14.11 17.67
N ILE A 60 -4.36 13.23 18.40
CA ILE A 60 -4.63 13.36 19.83
C ILE A 60 -3.71 12.39 20.55
N GLU A 61 -2.69 12.95 21.23
CA GLU A 61 -1.75 12.24 22.10
C GLU A 61 -1.95 12.69 23.56
N PRO A 62 -1.42 11.95 24.56
CA PRO A 62 -1.48 12.37 25.96
C PRO A 62 -0.85 13.73 26.16
N THR A 63 -1.60 14.71 26.63
CA THR A 63 -1.09 16.08 26.86
C THR A 63 -0.06 16.10 27.98
N LEU A 64 1.13 16.64 27.70
CA LEU A 64 2.17 16.89 28.69
C LEU A 64 2.02 18.29 29.26
N GLN A 65 2.20 18.42 30.58
CA GLN A 65 2.37 19.71 31.22
C GLN A 65 3.82 20.20 31.03
N THR A 66 4.07 21.50 31.16
CA THR A 66 5.41 22.09 30.94
C THR A 66 6.49 21.43 31.80
N GLU A 67 6.15 21.04 33.04
CA GLU A 67 7.10 20.34 33.93
C GLU A 67 7.33 18.88 33.47
N GLU A 68 6.29 18.21 32.94
CA GLU A 68 6.44 16.86 32.39
C GLU A 68 7.30 16.86 31.10
N GLU A 69 7.19 17.89 30.27
CA GLU A 69 8.05 18.07 29.08
C GLU A 69 9.53 18.19 29.46
N LYS A 70 9.84 18.98 30.50
CA LYS A 70 11.21 19.10 31.01
C LYS A 70 11.75 17.77 31.52
N LYS A 71 10.95 17.05 32.33
CA LYS A 71 11.30 15.74 32.86
C LYS A 71 11.48 14.70 31.76
N LEU A 72 10.62 14.73 30.73
CA LEU A 72 10.76 13.86 29.55
C LEU A 72 12.09 14.10 28.82
N LYS A 73 12.48 15.37 28.66
CA LYS A 73 13.76 15.71 28.04
C LYS A 73 14.95 15.21 28.88
N GLU A 74 14.90 15.39 30.20
CA GLU A 74 15.91 14.90 31.14
C GLU A 74 16.03 13.36 31.09
N ILE A 75 14.89 12.64 31.20
CA ILE A 75 14.83 11.18 31.11
C ILE A 75 15.44 10.70 29.81
N LYS A 76 15.10 11.31 28.66
CA LYS A 76 15.66 10.94 27.36
C LYS A 76 17.16 11.11 27.29
N THR A 77 17.69 12.21 27.84
CA THR A 77 19.13 12.46 27.86
C THR A 77 19.85 11.40 28.69
N LEU A 78 19.34 11.08 29.87
CA LEU A 78 19.92 10.06 30.74
C LEU A 78 19.85 8.65 30.12
N LEU A 79 18.75 8.33 29.47
CA LEU A 79 18.58 7.05 28.77
C LEU A 79 19.55 6.89 27.60
N MET A 80 19.90 7.97 26.88
CA MET A 80 20.90 7.92 25.81
C MET A 80 22.29 7.53 26.32
N ASP A 81 22.61 7.90 27.55
CA ASP A 81 23.91 7.57 28.20
C ASP A 81 23.88 6.17 28.84
N GLU A 82 22.71 5.64 29.20
CA GLU A 82 22.57 4.40 29.97
C GLU A 82 22.19 3.16 29.11
N ILE A 83 21.70 3.35 27.90
CA ILE A 83 21.33 2.23 27.04
C ILE A 83 22.56 1.70 26.32
N ASP A 84 23.12 0.60 26.83
CA ASP A 84 24.27 -0.09 26.23
C ASP A 84 23.89 -1.14 25.17
N VAL A 85 22.59 -1.36 24.94
CA VAL A 85 22.06 -2.39 24.03
C VAL A 85 21.57 -1.73 22.74
N ASP A 86 21.98 -2.26 21.59
CA ASP A 86 21.35 -1.87 20.34
C ASP A 86 19.89 -2.36 20.33
N LEU A 87 18.96 -1.41 20.43
CA LEU A 87 17.52 -1.70 20.44
C LEU A 87 17.05 -2.46 19.19
N LYS A 88 17.83 -2.42 18.10
CA LYS A 88 17.54 -3.16 16.86
C LYS A 88 17.90 -4.65 16.94
N GLU A 89 18.79 -5.04 17.89
CA GLU A 89 19.17 -6.44 18.10
C GLU A 89 18.19 -7.20 19.00
N ILE A 90 17.21 -6.50 19.59
CA ILE A 90 16.17 -7.14 20.41
C ILE A 90 15.19 -7.88 19.47
N GLU A 91 15.03 -9.19 19.69
CA GLU A 91 14.30 -10.13 18.83
C GLU A 91 12.91 -9.66 18.36
N THR A 92 12.18 -8.94 19.22
CA THR A 92 10.81 -8.48 18.90
C THR A 92 10.59 -7.05 19.36
N LYS A 93 9.76 -6.31 18.62
CA LYS A 93 9.37 -4.94 18.96
C LYS A 93 8.74 -4.85 20.35
N GLU A 94 7.91 -5.82 20.72
CA GLU A 94 7.27 -5.88 22.02
C GLU A 94 8.29 -6.01 23.18
N LYS A 95 9.32 -6.85 22.99
CA LYS A 95 10.43 -6.97 23.96
C LYS A 95 11.21 -5.65 24.09
N ALA A 96 11.43 -4.94 22.98
CA ALA A 96 12.11 -3.65 22.97
C ALA A 96 11.27 -2.56 23.66
N GLU A 97 9.96 -2.53 23.44
CA GLU A 97 9.03 -1.62 24.12
C GLU A 97 9.01 -1.86 25.65
N ASN A 98 8.91 -3.13 26.07
CA ASN A 98 8.94 -3.51 27.47
C ASN A 98 10.30 -3.16 28.13
N TYR A 99 11.40 -3.41 27.43
CA TYR A 99 12.74 -3.03 27.88
C TYR A 99 12.84 -1.53 28.14
N LEU A 100 12.42 -0.69 27.17
CA LEU A 100 12.44 0.76 27.34
C LEU A 100 11.53 1.25 28.46
N LYS A 101 10.36 0.65 28.63
CA LYS A 101 9.45 0.96 29.74
C LYS A 101 10.12 0.65 31.08
N GLU A 102 10.80 -0.50 31.18
CA GLU A 102 11.55 -0.88 32.40
C GLU A 102 12.73 0.05 32.65
N GLN A 103 13.54 0.38 31.63
CA GLN A 103 14.66 1.31 31.76
C GLN A 103 14.19 2.72 32.15
N THR A 104 13.11 3.20 31.54
CA THR A 104 12.50 4.49 31.94
C THR A 104 12.16 4.52 33.44
N ASN A 105 11.54 3.47 33.95
CA ASN A 105 11.20 3.34 35.36
C ASN A 105 12.46 3.26 36.27
N LYS A 106 13.52 2.56 35.82
CA LYS A 106 14.80 2.46 36.54
C LYS A 106 15.48 3.82 36.59
N THR A 107 15.56 4.55 35.48
CA THR A 107 16.17 5.88 35.38
C THR A 107 15.45 6.88 36.27
N ILE A 108 14.09 6.91 36.26
CA ILE A 108 13.30 7.76 37.14
C ILE A 108 13.67 7.52 38.63
N LYS A 109 13.77 6.25 39.04
CA LYS A 109 14.11 5.86 40.41
C LYS A 109 15.57 6.19 40.76
N LYS A 110 16.51 5.86 39.87
CA LYS A 110 17.96 6.03 40.09
C LYS A 110 18.35 7.50 40.26
N TYR A 111 17.76 8.37 39.46
CA TYR A 111 18.07 9.81 39.48
C TYR A 111 17.09 10.63 40.33
N HIS A 112 16.19 9.95 41.06
CA HIS A 112 15.19 10.58 41.94
C HIS A 112 14.34 11.64 41.23
N ILE A 113 13.97 11.40 39.97
CA ILE A 113 13.12 12.33 39.22
C ILE A 113 11.70 12.26 39.78
N GLU A 114 11.23 13.37 40.32
CA GLU A 114 9.88 13.44 40.89
C GLU A 114 8.82 13.42 39.77
N VAL A 115 8.20 12.28 39.53
CA VAL A 115 7.12 12.08 38.53
C VAL A 115 5.87 11.60 39.24
N ALA A 116 4.74 12.21 38.94
CA ALA A 116 3.45 11.72 39.42
C ALA A 116 3.17 10.31 38.88
N PRO A 117 2.63 9.37 39.67
CA PRO A 117 2.40 8.00 39.22
C PRO A 117 1.62 7.91 37.91
N GLU A 118 0.63 8.77 37.73
CA GLU A 118 -0.22 8.82 36.53
C GLU A 118 0.54 9.32 35.27
N ALA A 119 1.65 10.03 35.46
CA ALA A 119 2.46 10.55 34.37
C ALA A 119 3.51 9.54 33.86
N ILE A 120 3.84 8.50 34.64
CA ILE A 120 4.91 7.55 34.30
C ILE A 120 4.62 6.83 32.97
N ASP A 121 3.41 6.28 32.82
CA ASP A 121 3.02 5.58 31.59
C ASP A 121 2.98 6.52 30.39
N LYS A 122 2.56 7.76 30.59
CA LYS A 122 2.55 8.82 29.59
C LYS A 122 3.98 9.19 29.14
N LEU A 123 4.92 9.34 30.07
CA LEU A 123 6.32 9.60 29.76
C LEU A 123 6.97 8.41 29.06
N ALA A 124 6.68 7.18 29.51
CA ALA A 124 7.15 5.95 28.86
C ALA A 124 6.64 5.84 27.42
N TYR A 125 5.39 6.19 27.15
CA TYR A 125 4.86 6.26 25.78
C TYR A 125 5.72 7.17 24.90
N TYR A 126 6.04 8.40 25.35
CA TYR A 126 6.87 9.34 24.58
C TYR A 126 8.31 8.88 24.41
N VAL A 127 8.89 8.18 25.41
CA VAL A 127 10.21 7.56 25.27
C VAL A 127 10.19 6.49 24.19
N ILE A 128 9.24 5.55 24.25
CA ILE A 128 9.10 4.47 23.26
C ILE A 128 8.88 5.05 21.86
N ARG A 129 7.99 6.04 21.71
CA ARG A 129 7.70 6.71 20.45
C ARG A 129 8.95 7.31 19.82
N ASP A 130 9.81 7.94 20.63
CA ASP A 130 10.95 8.70 20.11
C ASP A 130 12.21 7.84 19.96
N PHE A 131 12.38 6.74 20.72
CA PHE A 131 13.53 5.84 20.60
C PHE A 131 13.31 4.73 19.56
N LEU A 132 12.15 4.06 19.59
CA LEU A 132 11.84 2.94 18.70
C LEU A 132 11.03 3.34 17.47
N GLY A 133 10.22 4.39 17.60
CA GLY A 133 9.36 4.86 16.51
C GLY A 133 9.99 5.99 15.70
N TYR A 134 9.12 6.67 14.97
CA TYR A 134 9.47 7.77 14.09
C TYR A 134 9.33 9.17 14.76
N GLY A 135 9.37 9.23 16.10
CA GLY A 135 9.24 10.49 16.84
C GLY A 135 7.86 11.15 16.62
N LYS A 136 7.84 12.45 16.32
CA LYS A 136 6.60 13.21 16.13
C LYS A 136 5.65 12.64 15.06
N ILE A 137 6.18 11.97 14.06
CA ILE A 137 5.38 11.40 12.97
C ILE A 137 4.99 9.94 13.22
N ASP A 138 5.41 9.33 14.33
CA ASP A 138 5.11 7.94 14.64
C ASP A 138 3.61 7.60 14.61
N PRO A 139 2.71 8.46 15.15
CA PRO A 139 1.27 8.28 14.99
C PRO A 139 0.82 8.23 13.54
N LEU A 140 1.33 9.12 12.68
CA LEU A 140 0.99 9.12 11.24
C LEU A 140 1.50 7.85 10.55
N MET A 141 2.69 7.38 10.95
CA MET A 141 3.26 6.12 10.43
C MET A 141 2.49 4.87 10.88
N LYS A 142 1.72 4.95 11.95
CA LYS A 142 0.88 3.84 12.46
C LYS A 142 -0.55 3.89 11.94
N ASP A 143 -1.03 5.04 11.50
CA ASP A 143 -2.40 5.18 11.01
C ASP A 143 -2.57 4.55 9.62
N HIS A 144 -3.35 3.48 9.53
CA HIS A 144 -3.65 2.76 8.29
C HIS A 144 -4.45 3.57 7.26
N MET A 145 -5.06 4.69 7.67
CA MET A 145 -5.79 5.58 6.77
C MET A 145 -4.89 6.56 6.03
N ILE A 146 -3.61 6.68 6.41
CA ILE A 146 -2.64 7.58 5.77
C ILE A 146 -1.85 6.84 4.70
N GLU A 147 -1.75 7.42 3.50
CA GLU A 147 -0.95 6.92 2.37
C GLU A 147 0.38 7.66 2.24
N ASP A 148 0.34 9.02 2.24
CA ASP A 148 1.53 9.85 2.16
C ASP A 148 1.59 10.82 3.33
N ILE A 149 2.81 11.17 3.74
CA ILE A 149 3.12 12.13 4.80
C ILE A 149 4.14 13.10 4.25
N SER A 150 3.90 14.41 4.32
CA SER A 150 4.87 15.42 3.88
C SER A 150 5.10 16.51 4.91
N ALA A 151 6.35 16.99 4.97
CA ALA A 151 6.74 18.21 5.65
C ALA A 151 7.42 19.13 4.63
N ASP A 152 6.82 20.29 4.41
CA ASP A 152 7.18 21.20 3.31
C ASP A 152 8.01 22.39 3.81
N GLY A 153 8.63 22.26 4.99
CA GLY A 153 9.50 23.26 5.61
C GLY A 153 9.14 23.58 7.06
N VAL A 154 9.81 24.62 7.58
CA VAL A 154 9.69 25.07 8.98
C VAL A 154 8.46 25.94 9.17
N ASN A 155 7.79 25.83 10.33
CA ASN A 155 6.56 26.56 10.69
C ASN A 155 5.39 26.33 9.74
N ILE A 156 5.39 25.24 8.99
CA ILE A 156 4.32 24.82 8.09
C ILE A 156 3.68 23.56 8.69
N PRO A 157 2.34 23.48 8.79
CA PRO A 157 1.68 22.24 9.14
C PRO A 157 2.10 21.12 8.18
N MET A 158 2.41 19.94 8.73
CA MET A 158 2.60 18.77 7.91
C MET A 158 1.31 18.41 7.18
N TYR A 159 1.43 17.82 6.01
CA TYR A 159 0.30 17.32 5.23
C TYR A 159 0.30 15.81 5.20
N VAL A 160 -0.89 15.26 5.17
CA VAL A 160 -1.12 13.82 4.96
C VAL A 160 -2.05 13.61 3.78
N TRP A 161 -1.84 12.52 3.05
CA TRP A 161 -2.81 12.02 2.09
C TRP A 161 -3.65 10.93 2.78
N HIS A 162 -4.89 11.30 3.11
CA HIS A 162 -5.84 10.41 3.77
C HIS A 162 -6.68 9.68 2.71
N ARG A 163 -6.94 8.39 2.89
CA ARG A 163 -7.65 7.54 1.92
C ARG A 163 -9.04 8.02 1.53
N VAL A 164 -9.74 8.65 2.48
CA VAL A 164 -11.12 9.11 2.30
C VAL A 164 -11.18 10.61 2.04
N TYR A 165 -10.35 11.37 2.75
CA TYR A 165 -10.40 12.83 2.76
C TYR A 165 -9.32 13.49 1.90
N GLU A 166 -8.50 12.69 1.22
CA GLU A 166 -7.38 13.14 0.38
C GLU A 166 -6.36 14.00 1.15
N SER A 167 -5.94 15.15 0.62
CA SER A 167 -4.90 15.98 1.22
C SER A 167 -5.43 16.81 2.39
N LEU A 168 -4.91 16.57 3.60
CA LEU A 168 -5.27 17.28 4.82
C LEU A 168 -4.04 17.87 5.52
N PRO A 169 -4.09 19.14 5.99
CA PRO A 169 -3.11 19.65 6.93
C PRO A 169 -3.30 19.00 8.30
N THR A 170 -2.19 18.82 9.04
CA THR A 170 -2.19 18.23 10.37
C THR A 170 -1.89 19.27 11.46
N ASN A 171 -2.04 18.88 12.73
CA ASN A 171 -1.60 19.68 13.88
C ASN A 171 -0.10 19.52 14.20
N ILE A 172 0.67 18.76 13.40
CA ILE A 172 2.12 18.60 13.60
C ILE A 172 2.87 19.67 12.83
N ILE A 173 3.77 20.38 13.53
CA ILE A 173 4.62 21.45 12.98
C ILE A 173 6.05 21.28 13.51
N PHE A 174 7.04 21.40 12.63
CA PHE A 174 8.43 21.61 13.00
C PHE A 174 8.65 23.11 13.18
N LYS A 175 8.99 23.55 14.41
CA LYS A 175 9.02 24.97 14.78
C LYS A 175 10.32 25.67 14.41
N ASP A 176 11.42 24.93 14.33
CA ASP A 176 12.73 25.48 13.98
C ASP A 176 13.49 24.56 13.01
N GLU A 177 14.47 25.17 12.31
CA GLU A 177 15.24 24.49 11.27
C GLU A 177 16.11 23.36 11.86
N ALA A 178 16.69 23.58 13.04
CA ALA A 178 17.55 22.58 13.68
C ALA A 178 16.76 21.31 14.06
N GLU A 179 15.52 21.46 14.50
CA GLU A 179 14.63 20.33 14.79
C GLU A 179 14.33 19.51 13.52
N LEU A 180 13.98 20.19 12.42
CA LEU A 180 13.66 19.55 11.15
C LEU A 180 14.91 18.89 10.54
N ASP A 181 16.05 19.56 10.55
CA ASP A 181 17.32 19.05 10.05
C ASP A 181 17.77 17.81 10.80
N SER A 182 17.69 17.84 12.14
CA SER A 182 17.99 16.68 12.98
C SER A 182 17.07 15.50 12.66
N PHE A 183 15.80 15.77 12.40
CA PHE A 183 14.84 14.75 12.00
C PHE A 183 15.20 14.15 10.64
N ILE A 184 15.55 14.97 9.64
CA ILE A 184 15.98 14.54 8.30
C ILE A 184 17.22 13.64 8.36
N ILE A 185 18.25 14.06 9.13
CA ILE A 185 19.47 13.27 9.33
C ILE A 185 19.14 11.92 9.97
N ARG A 186 18.26 11.91 10.99
CA ARG A 186 17.80 10.67 11.63
C ARG A 186 17.08 9.75 10.66
N MET A 187 16.20 10.28 9.80
CA MET A 187 15.48 9.47 8.81
C MET A 187 16.42 8.88 7.76
N ALA A 188 17.41 9.66 7.30
CA ALA A 188 18.45 9.15 6.41
C ALA A 188 19.25 7.99 7.06
N TYR A 189 19.64 8.16 8.34
CA TYR A 189 20.32 7.12 9.10
C TYR A 189 19.46 5.85 9.28
N LEU A 190 18.17 6.00 9.60
CA LEU A 190 17.24 4.87 9.70
C LEU A 190 17.10 4.12 8.37
N ALA A 191 17.18 4.82 7.24
CA ALA A 191 17.20 4.24 5.91
C ALA A 191 18.58 3.65 5.50
N GLY A 192 19.56 3.63 6.41
CA GLY A 192 20.93 3.15 6.15
C GLY A 192 21.71 4.01 5.17
N LYS A 193 21.39 5.30 5.09
CA LYS A 193 21.97 6.29 4.17
C LYS A 193 22.46 7.52 4.95
N ASN A 194 23.22 8.38 4.27
CA ASN A 194 23.66 9.67 4.79
C ASN A 194 23.14 10.79 3.87
N ILE A 195 22.80 11.92 4.47
CA ILE A 195 22.43 13.15 3.80
C ILE A 195 23.31 14.30 4.35
N SER A 196 23.70 15.24 3.52
CA SER A 196 24.57 16.36 3.90
C SER A 196 24.40 17.52 2.93
N ILE A 197 25.01 18.65 3.24
CA ILE A 197 25.06 19.83 2.34
C ILE A 197 25.67 19.46 0.98
N ALA A 198 26.68 18.58 0.94
CA ALA A 198 27.29 18.13 -0.31
C ALA A 198 26.41 17.14 -1.11
N SER A 199 25.49 16.44 -0.45
CA SER A 199 24.52 15.55 -1.09
C SER A 199 23.15 15.76 -0.42
N PRO A 200 22.45 16.83 -0.77
CA PRO A 200 21.28 17.31 -0.03
C PRO A 200 19.96 16.65 -0.45
N ILE A 201 19.95 15.80 -1.47
CA ILE A 201 18.77 15.09 -1.96
C ILE A 201 18.97 13.60 -1.78
N LEU A 202 18.00 12.93 -1.17
CA LEU A 202 18.05 11.50 -0.90
C LEU A 202 16.70 10.84 -1.15
N ASP A 203 16.70 9.80 -1.98
CA ASP A 203 15.62 8.83 -2.07
C ASP A 203 16.07 7.52 -1.41
N ALA A 204 15.22 6.96 -0.53
CA ALA A 204 15.54 5.75 0.21
C ALA A 204 14.28 4.99 0.62
N SER A 205 14.49 3.76 1.15
CA SER A 205 13.43 2.99 1.81
C SER A 205 13.68 2.91 3.31
N LEU A 206 12.66 3.13 4.11
CA LEU A 206 12.68 2.94 5.55
C LEU A 206 12.62 1.43 5.90
N PRO A 207 12.96 1.04 7.15
CA PRO A 207 12.94 -0.37 7.56
C PRO A 207 11.57 -1.05 7.46
N ASP A 208 10.48 -0.29 7.51
CA ASP A 208 9.11 -0.78 7.32
C ASP A 208 8.70 -0.94 5.84
N GLY A 209 9.62 -0.68 4.91
CA GLY A 209 9.38 -0.72 3.46
C GLY A 209 8.82 0.59 2.88
N SER A 210 8.48 1.57 3.70
CA SER A 210 8.01 2.88 3.23
C SER A 210 9.10 3.61 2.44
N ARG A 211 8.72 4.27 1.35
CA ARG A 211 9.64 5.10 0.57
C ARG A 211 9.73 6.49 1.20
N ILE A 212 10.94 7.01 1.32
CA ILE A 212 11.18 8.36 1.80
C ILE A 212 12.03 9.15 0.80
N GLN A 213 11.59 10.35 0.48
CA GLN A 213 12.35 11.38 -0.23
C GLN A 213 12.68 12.48 0.75
N LEU A 214 13.96 12.87 0.82
CA LEU A 214 14.47 13.88 1.72
C LEU A 214 15.18 14.98 0.93
N THR A 215 15.01 16.24 1.35
CA THR A 215 15.89 17.34 0.97
C THR A 215 16.46 18.00 2.23
N TYR A 216 17.72 18.37 2.20
CA TYR A 216 18.44 18.91 3.33
C TYR A 216 18.91 20.34 3.06
N GLY A 217 18.55 21.25 3.97
CA GLY A 217 18.99 22.64 3.96
C GLY A 217 18.14 23.58 3.09
N SER A 218 18.11 24.86 3.54
CA SER A 218 17.36 25.95 2.90
C SER A 218 17.94 26.42 1.55
N GLU A 219 19.15 25.95 1.20
CA GLU A 219 19.76 26.24 -0.12
C GLU A 219 19.04 25.53 -1.26
N ILE A 220 18.50 24.33 -1.00
CA ILE A 220 17.77 23.53 -1.98
C ILE A 220 16.29 23.84 -1.93
N THR A 221 15.69 23.79 -0.75
CA THR A 221 14.28 24.11 -0.53
C THR A 221 14.16 25.36 0.36
N ARG A 222 13.65 26.44 -0.20
CA ARG A 222 13.67 27.80 0.38
C ARG A 222 13.02 27.94 1.76
N ARG A 223 12.17 26.99 2.16
CA ARG A 223 11.46 26.98 3.45
C ARG A 223 12.10 26.07 4.50
N GLY A 224 13.36 25.65 4.28
CA GLY A 224 14.07 24.67 5.10
C GLY A 224 14.02 23.29 4.49
N SER A 225 14.59 22.32 5.18
CA SER A 225 14.57 20.90 4.80
C SER A 225 13.15 20.38 4.57
N THR A 226 12.98 19.37 3.73
CA THR A 226 11.68 18.75 3.47
C THR A 226 11.75 17.24 3.46
N PHE A 227 10.63 16.58 3.71
CA PHE A 227 10.51 15.15 3.43
C PHE A 227 9.11 14.78 2.94
N THR A 228 9.08 13.70 2.15
CA THR A 228 7.83 13.03 1.77
C THR A 228 8.00 11.54 1.98
N ILE A 229 7.09 10.94 2.75
CA ILE A 229 7.06 9.50 3.00
C ILE A 229 5.82 8.93 2.34
N ARG A 230 6.03 7.95 1.44
CA ARG A 230 4.98 7.11 0.89
C ARG A 230 4.98 5.79 1.64
N ARG A 231 3.93 5.53 2.38
CA ARG A 231 3.86 4.39 3.30
C ARG A 231 3.71 3.06 2.57
N PHE A 232 4.51 2.09 2.99
CA PHE A 232 4.31 0.71 2.57
C PHE A 232 3.09 0.10 3.25
N ARG A 233 2.28 -0.59 2.49
CA ARG A 233 1.05 -1.22 2.95
C ARG A 233 1.30 -2.66 3.33
N VAL A 234 1.37 -2.96 4.63
CA VAL A 234 1.54 -4.32 5.14
C VAL A 234 0.32 -5.20 4.83
N ASP A 235 -0.89 -4.64 4.89
CA ASP A 235 -2.14 -5.31 4.49
C ASP A 235 -2.69 -4.63 3.23
N PRO A 236 -2.30 -5.13 2.04
CA PRO A 236 -2.73 -4.54 0.77
C PRO A 236 -4.23 -4.75 0.55
N LEU A 237 -4.82 -3.89 -0.29
CA LEU A 237 -6.18 -4.12 -0.78
C LEU A 237 -6.23 -5.44 -1.55
N THR A 238 -7.34 -6.15 -1.40
CA THR A 238 -7.60 -7.43 -2.05
C THR A 238 -8.66 -7.32 -3.13
N ILE A 239 -8.83 -8.37 -3.90
CA ILE A 239 -9.90 -8.44 -4.91
C ILE A 239 -11.29 -8.27 -4.29
N SER A 240 -11.48 -8.71 -3.04
CA SER A 240 -12.71 -8.54 -2.26
C SER A 240 -13.02 -7.07 -2.00
N ASP A 241 -11.99 -6.27 -1.67
CA ASP A 241 -12.13 -4.82 -1.52
C ASP A 241 -12.50 -4.15 -2.84
N LEU A 242 -11.79 -4.50 -3.92
CA LEU A 242 -12.03 -3.90 -5.24
C LEU A 242 -13.44 -4.19 -5.76
N ILE A 243 -13.99 -5.38 -5.50
CA ILE A 243 -15.38 -5.71 -5.82
C ILE A 243 -16.33 -4.87 -4.96
N THR A 244 -16.08 -4.77 -3.64
CA THR A 244 -16.89 -3.98 -2.72
C THR A 244 -16.92 -2.50 -3.11
N PHE A 245 -15.78 -1.93 -3.55
CA PHE A 245 -15.66 -0.55 -4.03
C PHE A 245 -16.20 -0.37 -5.46
N LYS A 246 -16.69 -1.44 -6.08
CA LYS A 246 -17.11 -1.45 -7.49
C LYS A 246 -15.99 -0.95 -8.44
N THR A 247 -14.75 -1.24 -8.11
CA THR A 247 -13.61 -0.96 -9.00
C THR A 247 -13.65 -1.86 -10.23
N LEU A 248 -14.09 -3.11 -10.04
CA LEU A 248 -14.43 -4.08 -11.09
C LEU A 248 -15.62 -4.93 -10.63
N SER A 249 -16.26 -5.64 -11.58
CA SER A 249 -17.32 -6.61 -11.25
C SER A 249 -16.72 -7.95 -10.81
N SER A 250 -17.50 -8.73 -10.04
CA SER A 250 -17.13 -10.10 -9.67
C SER A 250 -17.05 -11.02 -10.90
N GLU A 251 -17.85 -10.77 -11.94
CA GLU A 251 -17.78 -11.46 -13.23
C GLU A 251 -16.42 -11.21 -13.92
N MET A 252 -15.98 -9.95 -14.00
CA MET A 252 -14.67 -9.58 -14.54
C MET A 252 -13.55 -10.21 -13.72
N ALA A 253 -13.63 -10.16 -12.38
CA ALA A 253 -12.65 -10.78 -11.50
C ALA A 253 -12.58 -12.30 -11.67
N ALA A 254 -13.71 -12.98 -11.84
CA ALA A 254 -13.77 -14.42 -12.10
C ALA A 254 -13.11 -14.79 -13.44
N TYR A 255 -13.36 -13.99 -14.48
CA TYR A 255 -12.70 -14.13 -15.78
C TYR A 255 -11.17 -13.98 -15.63
N LEU A 256 -10.69 -12.91 -15.00
CA LEU A 256 -9.26 -12.65 -14.79
C LEU A 256 -8.61 -13.75 -13.96
N TRP A 257 -9.26 -14.20 -12.89
CA TRP A 257 -8.80 -15.35 -12.11
C TRP A 257 -8.63 -16.60 -12.99
N TYR A 258 -9.62 -16.92 -13.83
CA TYR A 258 -9.58 -18.08 -14.69
C TYR A 258 -8.44 -18.02 -15.71
N ILE A 259 -8.25 -16.89 -16.38
CA ILE A 259 -7.20 -16.76 -17.40
C ILE A 259 -5.78 -16.73 -16.80
N ILE A 260 -5.59 -16.09 -15.62
CA ILE A 260 -4.30 -16.04 -14.93
C ILE A 260 -3.90 -17.45 -14.47
N GLU A 261 -4.83 -18.21 -13.88
CA GLU A 261 -4.59 -19.61 -13.56
C GLU A 261 -4.13 -20.41 -14.79
N ASN A 262 -4.70 -20.10 -15.95
CA ASN A 262 -4.41 -20.75 -17.23
C ASN A 262 -3.29 -20.05 -18.02
N ARG A 263 -2.37 -19.37 -17.30
CA ARG A 263 -1.10 -18.85 -17.83
C ARG A 263 -1.28 -17.66 -18.78
N ALA A 264 -2.13 -16.71 -18.45
CA ALA A 264 -2.26 -15.45 -19.18
C ALA A 264 -1.32 -14.37 -18.63
N SER A 265 -0.72 -13.59 -19.52
CA SER A 265 0.02 -12.36 -19.21
C SER A 265 -0.93 -11.17 -19.23
N VAL A 266 -0.80 -10.28 -18.24
CA VAL A 266 -1.71 -9.13 -18.04
C VAL A 266 -0.92 -7.84 -17.90
N LEU A 267 -1.31 -6.80 -18.66
CA LEU A 267 -0.80 -5.44 -18.52
C LEU A 267 -1.89 -4.54 -17.93
N VAL A 268 -1.58 -3.85 -16.83
CA VAL A 268 -2.50 -2.90 -16.20
C VAL A 268 -2.05 -1.48 -16.51
N ALA A 269 -2.83 -0.75 -17.28
CA ALA A 269 -2.57 0.63 -17.66
C ALA A 269 -3.42 1.62 -16.86
N GLY A 270 -3.09 2.89 -16.90
CA GLY A 270 -3.90 3.97 -16.32
C GLY A 270 -3.08 5.21 -15.96
N GLY A 271 -3.75 6.32 -15.67
CA GLY A 271 -3.16 7.57 -15.24
C GLY A 271 -2.52 7.50 -13.84
N VAL A 272 -2.07 8.65 -13.33
CA VAL A 272 -1.54 8.78 -11.96
C VAL A 272 -2.65 8.51 -10.94
N ALA A 273 -2.32 7.78 -9.86
CA ALA A 273 -3.24 7.44 -8.76
C ALA A 273 -4.53 6.71 -9.20
N SER A 274 -4.53 6.06 -10.37
CA SER A 274 -5.67 5.27 -10.87
C SER A 274 -5.80 3.88 -10.22
N GLY A 275 -4.80 3.44 -9.41
CA GLY A 275 -4.80 2.15 -8.72
C GLY A 275 -4.18 1.00 -9.52
N LYS A 276 -3.29 1.27 -10.48
CA LYS A 276 -2.59 0.26 -11.28
C LYS A 276 -1.88 -0.80 -10.45
N THR A 277 -0.98 -0.37 -9.56
CA THR A 277 -0.18 -1.29 -8.71
C THR A 277 -1.08 -2.08 -7.76
N THR A 278 -2.14 -1.45 -7.23
CA THR A 278 -3.14 -2.13 -6.41
C THR A 278 -3.85 -3.23 -7.19
N MET A 279 -4.27 -2.94 -8.42
CA MET A 279 -4.89 -3.94 -9.31
C MET A 279 -3.91 -5.05 -9.64
N LEU A 280 -2.67 -4.71 -10.01
CA LEU A 280 -1.61 -5.68 -10.29
C LEU A 280 -1.38 -6.62 -9.10
N ASN A 281 -1.32 -6.07 -7.87
CA ASN A 281 -1.17 -6.87 -6.65
C ASN A 281 -2.36 -7.83 -6.45
N CYS A 282 -3.61 -7.34 -6.62
CA CYS A 282 -4.80 -8.17 -6.50
C CYS A 282 -4.83 -9.30 -7.54
N LEU A 283 -4.50 -9.00 -8.80
CA LEU A 283 -4.46 -10.00 -9.87
C LEU A 283 -3.36 -11.03 -9.65
N SER A 284 -2.22 -10.61 -9.11
CA SER A 284 -1.09 -11.51 -8.81
C SER A 284 -1.44 -12.56 -7.76
N MET A 285 -2.43 -12.32 -6.89
CA MET A 285 -2.94 -13.31 -5.94
C MET A 285 -3.65 -14.49 -6.61
N PHE A 286 -4.08 -14.35 -7.88
CA PHE A 286 -4.66 -15.42 -8.68
C PHE A 286 -3.63 -16.35 -9.33
N ILE A 287 -2.34 -16.06 -9.20
CA ILE A 287 -1.29 -16.99 -9.62
C ILE A 287 -1.33 -18.22 -8.72
N LYS A 288 -1.17 -19.41 -9.31
CA LYS A 288 -1.19 -20.67 -8.55
C LYS A 288 -0.10 -20.69 -7.46
N PRO A 289 -0.40 -21.21 -6.27
CA PRO A 289 0.53 -21.18 -5.12
C PRO A 289 1.88 -21.84 -5.36
N GLU A 290 1.92 -22.88 -6.21
CA GLU A 290 3.13 -23.63 -6.54
C GLU A 290 4.04 -22.93 -7.56
N MET A 291 3.54 -21.88 -8.25
CA MET A 291 4.30 -21.16 -9.26
C MET A 291 5.37 -20.27 -8.64
N LYS A 292 6.52 -20.22 -9.31
CA LYS A 292 7.61 -19.32 -8.94
C LYS A 292 7.37 -17.92 -9.51
N ILE A 293 7.40 -16.92 -8.64
CA ILE A 293 7.23 -15.51 -9.00
C ILE A 293 8.51 -14.74 -8.73
N VAL A 294 8.92 -13.90 -9.66
CA VAL A 294 9.95 -12.88 -9.44
C VAL A 294 9.33 -11.53 -9.72
N SER A 295 9.31 -10.64 -8.74
CA SER A 295 8.90 -9.25 -8.95
C SER A 295 10.11 -8.33 -9.03
N VAL A 296 10.02 -7.31 -9.87
CA VAL A 296 11.02 -6.26 -10.07
C VAL A 296 10.34 -4.91 -9.97
N GLU A 297 10.77 -4.10 -8.99
CA GLU A 297 10.14 -2.82 -8.69
C GLU A 297 11.18 -1.75 -8.39
N ASP A 298 10.87 -0.48 -8.65
CA ASP A 298 11.70 0.65 -8.20
C ASP A 298 11.72 0.74 -6.68
N THR A 299 10.57 0.57 -6.06
CA THR A 299 10.35 0.43 -4.63
C THR A 299 9.31 -0.65 -4.44
N GLN A 300 9.43 -1.47 -3.42
CA GLN A 300 8.47 -2.54 -3.16
C GLN A 300 7.10 -1.97 -2.81
N GLU A 301 6.12 -2.22 -3.67
CA GLU A 301 4.69 -1.93 -3.46
C GLU A 301 3.88 -3.23 -3.41
N LEU A 302 4.35 -4.27 -4.09
CA LEU A 302 3.70 -5.58 -4.09
C LEU A 302 3.91 -6.31 -2.77
N ASN A 303 2.86 -7.02 -2.35
CA ASN A 303 2.89 -7.92 -1.22
C ASN A 303 2.10 -9.18 -1.57
N LEU A 304 2.79 -10.28 -1.87
CA LEU A 304 2.20 -11.52 -2.35
C LEU A 304 2.28 -12.63 -1.29
N PRO A 305 1.24 -13.47 -1.17
CA PRO A 305 1.19 -14.55 -0.19
C PRO A 305 1.92 -15.83 -0.64
N HIS A 306 2.65 -15.78 -1.75
CA HIS A 306 3.33 -16.94 -2.35
C HIS A 306 4.63 -17.24 -1.62
N GLU A 307 4.85 -18.50 -1.26
CA GLU A 307 6.09 -18.94 -0.61
C GLU A 307 7.30 -18.88 -1.56
N ASN A 308 7.06 -19.16 -2.86
CA ASN A 308 8.10 -19.11 -3.90
C ASN A 308 8.09 -17.77 -4.64
N TRP A 309 8.10 -16.68 -3.90
CA TRP A 309 8.18 -15.32 -4.42
C TRP A 309 9.51 -14.66 -4.08
N ILE A 310 10.17 -14.08 -5.08
CA ILE A 310 11.41 -13.33 -4.95
C ILE A 310 11.11 -11.86 -5.26
N PRO A 311 10.92 -11.00 -4.26
CA PRO A 311 10.83 -9.56 -4.46
C PRO A 311 12.22 -8.97 -4.73
N SER A 312 12.37 -8.20 -5.80
CA SER A 312 13.60 -7.51 -6.16
C SER A 312 13.34 -6.03 -6.34
N VAL A 313 14.19 -5.20 -5.74
CA VAL A 313 14.07 -3.74 -5.84
C VAL A 313 15.34 -3.11 -6.36
N VAL A 314 15.19 -2.01 -7.08
CA VAL A 314 16.30 -1.19 -7.59
C VAL A 314 17.16 -0.70 -6.45
N ARG A 315 18.46 -0.68 -6.68
CA ARG A 315 19.42 -0.09 -5.74
C ARG A 315 20.13 1.09 -6.39
N LEU A 316 19.90 2.28 -5.86
CA LEU A 316 20.68 3.45 -6.24
C LEU A 316 22.12 3.28 -5.71
N GLY A 317 23.11 3.43 -6.60
CA GLY A 317 24.53 3.32 -6.27
C GLY A 317 25.02 4.45 -5.36
N PHE A 318 26.26 4.30 -4.89
CA PHE A 318 26.96 5.30 -4.08
C PHE A 318 27.79 6.25 -4.96
N GLY A 319 27.83 7.54 -4.67
CA GLY A 319 28.61 8.56 -5.37
C GLY A 319 27.76 9.58 -6.13
N HIS A 320 28.45 10.54 -6.80
CA HIS A 320 27.79 11.53 -7.64
C HIS A 320 27.19 10.90 -8.91
N GLU A 321 26.15 11.52 -9.48
CA GLU A 321 25.34 10.97 -10.58
C GLU A 321 26.13 10.36 -11.74
N ASP A 322 27.24 11.01 -12.12
CA ASP A 322 28.09 10.54 -13.22
C ASP A 322 29.03 9.36 -12.89
N LYS A 323 29.13 8.95 -11.60
CA LYS A 323 30.06 7.90 -11.10
C LYS A 323 29.45 7.03 -10.00
N ARG A 324 28.15 6.76 -10.04
CA ARG A 324 27.52 5.87 -9.07
C ARG A 324 28.01 4.44 -9.22
N THR A 325 28.83 3.98 -8.27
CA THR A 325 29.25 2.58 -8.19
C THR A 325 28.21 1.74 -7.46
N GLY A 326 27.90 0.55 -8.00
CA GLY A 326 26.99 -0.39 -7.36
C GLY A 326 25.50 -0.10 -7.59
N THR A 327 25.14 0.72 -8.59
CA THR A 327 23.77 0.85 -9.08
C THR A 327 23.29 -0.47 -9.65
N ILE A 328 22.08 -0.90 -9.25
CA ILE A 328 21.38 -2.04 -9.84
C ILE A 328 20.07 -1.50 -10.41
N THR A 329 19.93 -1.56 -11.72
CA THR A 329 18.77 -1.04 -12.44
C THR A 329 17.67 -2.09 -12.57
N MET A 330 16.45 -1.66 -12.96
CA MET A 330 15.36 -2.60 -13.29
C MET A 330 15.76 -3.56 -14.41
N PHE A 331 16.52 -3.08 -15.39
CA PHE A 331 17.06 -3.89 -16.48
C PHE A 331 17.99 -5.00 -15.98
N ASP A 332 18.90 -4.69 -15.03
CA ASP A 332 19.80 -5.69 -14.43
C ASP A 332 19.01 -6.75 -13.66
N LEU A 333 18.01 -6.31 -12.88
CA LEU A 333 17.14 -7.20 -12.11
C LEU A 333 16.32 -8.12 -13.02
N LEU A 334 15.79 -7.61 -14.13
CA LEU A 334 15.06 -8.43 -15.11
C LEU A 334 15.97 -9.46 -15.80
N LYS A 335 17.18 -9.10 -16.17
CA LYS A 335 18.16 -10.07 -16.70
C LYS A 335 18.48 -11.19 -15.70
N ALA A 336 18.55 -10.84 -14.40
CA ALA A 336 18.73 -11.83 -13.35
C ALA A 336 17.46 -12.70 -13.18
N ALA A 337 16.28 -12.08 -13.20
CA ALA A 337 14.99 -12.75 -13.05
C ALA A 337 14.80 -13.87 -14.09
N VAL A 338 15.05 -13.59 -15.37
CA VAL A 338 14.90 -14.59 -16.46
C VAL A 338 15.79 -15.83 -16.22
N ARG A 339 16.97 -15.66 -15.58
CA ARG A 339 17.88 -16.78 -15.25
C ARG A 339 17.45 -17.60 -14.03
N GLN A 340 16.49 -17.10 -13.24
CA GLN A 340 15.95 -17.80 -12.07
C GLN A 340 14.83 -18.77 -12.41
N ARG A 341 14.46 -18.91 -13.70
CA ARG A 341 13.36 -19.75 -14.22
C ARG A 341 12.03 -19.51 -13.50
N PRO A 342 11.53 -18.28 -13.44
CA PRO A 342 10.22 -18.02 -12.88
C PRO A 342 9.11 -18.48 -13.81
N ASP A 343 7.94 -18.81 -13.26
CA ASP A 343 6.72 -18.95 -14.04
C ASP A 343 6.16 -17.56 -14.41
N TYR A 344 6.14 -16.64 -13.43
CA TYR A 344 5.73 -15.25 -13.62
C TYR A 344 6.86 -14.28 -13.32
N ILE A 345 7.04 -13.29 -14.20
CA ILE A 345 7.83 -12.09 -13.97
C ILE A 345 6.86 -10.92 -13.81
N ILE A 346 6.90 -10.26 -12.66
CA ILE A 346 6.02 -9.13 -12.37
C ILE A 346 6.88 -7.86 -12.31
N VAL A 347 6.57 -6.86 -13.13
CA VAL A 347 7.25 -5.57 -13.12
C VAL A 347 6.31 -4.51 -12.58
N GLY A 348 6.70 -3.86 -11.48
CA GLY A 348 5.86 -2.85 -10.83
C GLY A 348 5.39 -1.79 -11.80
N GLU A 349 6.31 -1.21 -12.59
CA GLU A 349 5.99 -0.29 -13.68
C GLU A 349 7.07 -0.35 -14.76
N VAL A 350 6.67 -0.41 -16.03
CA VAL A 350 7.58 -0.33 -17.17
C VAL A 350 7.63 1.09 -17.72
N ARG A 351 8.84 1.62 -17.91
CA ARG A 351 9.07 3.02 -18.36
C ARG A 351 10.16 3.13 -19.43
N GLY A 352 11.07 2.16 -19.52
CA GLY A 352 12.27 2.22 -20.36
C GLY A 352 12.64 0.88 -20.98
N GLU A 353 13.94 0.67 -21.16
CA GLU A 353 14.51 -0.50 -21.84
C GLU A 353 14.18 -1.85 -21.16
N GLU A 354 13.89 -1.85 -19.88
CA GLU A 354 13.47 -3.04 -19.12
C GLU A 354 12.22 -3.68 -19.74
N ALA A 355 11.32 -2.86 -20.30
CA ALA A 355 10.11 -3.35 -20.94
C ALA A 355 10.45 -4.35 -22.07
N TYR A 356 11.43 -4.03 -22.93
CA TYR A 356 11.84 -4.93 -24.01
C TYR A 356 12.27 -6.30 -23.49
N THR A 357 13.03 -6.35 -22.39
CA THR A 357 13.47 -7.61 -21.77
C THR A 357 12.28 -8.42 -21.22
N LEU A 358 11.29 -7.77 -20.61
CA LEU A 358 10.08 -8.44 -20.14
C LEU A 358 9.30 -9.08 -21.30
N PHE A 359 9.08 -8.33 -22.39
CA PHE A 359 8.34 -8.82 -23.54
C PHE A 359 9.10 -9.93 -24.29
N GLN A 360 10.44 -9.88 -24.34
CA GLN A 360 11.26 -11.00 -24.84
C GLN A 360 11.11 -12.24 -23.96
N ALA A 361 11.10 -12.10 -22.65
CA ALA A 361 10.88 -13.21 -21.74
C ALA A 361 9.49 -13.84 -21.96
N MET A 362 8.45 -13.02 -22.19
CA MET A 362 7.12 -13.51 -22.53
C MET A 362 7.10 -14.30 -23.85
N ALA A 363 7.84 -13.86 -24.86
CA ALA A 363 7.95 -14.57 -26.14
C ALA A 363 8.71 -15.91 -26.02
N THR A 364 9.55 -16.08 -24.99
CA THR A 364 10.27 -17.33 -24.71
C THR A 364 9.54 -18.26 -23.74
N GLY A 365 8.30 -17.91 -23.34
CA GLY A 365 7.40 -18.78 -22.57
C GLY A 365 7.26 -18.44 -21.08
N HIS A 366 7.93 -17.41 -20.59
CA HIS A 366 7.64 -16.84 -19.27
C HIS A 366 6.32 -16.08 -19.31
N LEU A 367 5.64 -15.97 -18.18
CA LEU A 367 4.44 -15.15 -18.06
C LEU A 367 4.82 -13.79 -17.51
N GLY A 368 4.20 -12.74 -18.03
CA GLY A 368 4.48 -11.37 -17.63
C GLY A 368 3.27 -10.68 -17.05
N MET A 369 3.48 -9.95 -15.97
CA MET A 369 2.53 -8.96 -15.47
C MET A 369 3.26 -7.64 -15.25
N CYS A 370 2.65 -6.52 -15.63
CA CYS A 370 3.27 -5.20 -15.40
C CYS A 370 2.23 -4.09 -15.36
N THR A 371 2.67 -2.90 -14.87
CA THR A 371 1.87 -1.68 -15.07
C THR A 371 2.54 -0.74 -16.08
N LEU A 372 1.73 0.10 -16.71
CA LEU A 372 2.16 1.12 -17.65
C LEU A 372 1.31 2.41 -17.48
N HIS A 373 1.93 3.55 -17.62
CA HIS A 373 1.24 4.83 -17.68
C HIS A 373 0.64 5.07 -19.06
N ALA A 374 -0.64 4.75 -19.25
CA ALA A 374 -1.41 5.06 -20.47
C ALA A 374 -2.90 5.02 -20.15
N GLU A 375 -3.71 5.80 -20.85
CA GLU A 375 -5.14 5.99 -20.52
C GLU A 375 -6.10 5.26 -21.47
N SER A 376 -5.59 4.59 -22.49
CA SER A 376 -6.37 3.74 -23.40
C SER A 376 -5.55 2.57 -23.93
N VAL A 377 -6.20 1.58 -24.52
CA VAL A 377 -5.54 0.42 -25.12
C VAL A 377 -4.61 0.84 -26.27
N GLU A 378 -5.05 1.77 -27.12
CA GLU A 378 -4.24 2.32 -28.21
C GLU A 378 -3.01 3.08 -27.67
N ALA A 379 -3.22 3.86 -26.60
CA ALA A 379 -2.13 4.59 -25.96
C ALA A 379 -1.08 3.64 -25.35
N VAL A 380 -1.50 2.46 -24.81
CA VAL A 380 -0.59 1.40 -24.37
C VAL A 380 0.26 0.90 -25.54
N ILE A 381 -0.37 0.51 -26.64
CA ILE A 381 0.34 -0.02 -27.81
C ILE A 381 1.33 1.01 -28.36
N ASN A 382 0.88 2.25 -28.57
CA ASN A 382 1.71 3.32 -29.10
C ASN A 382 2.91 3.62 -28.19
N ARG A 383 2.72 3.61 -26.85
CA ARG A 383 3.78 3.87 -25.89
C ARG A 383 4.82 2.75 -25.86
N LEU A 384 4.38 1.50 -25.98
CA LEU A 384 5.29 0.34 -26.06
C LEU A 384 6.11 0.33 -27.36
N GLU A 385 5.54 0.80 -28.48
CA GLU A 385 6.24 0.89 -29.76
C GLU A 385 7.24 2.06 -29.83
N SER A 386 7.00 3.12 -29.07
CA SER A 386 7.78 4.36 -29.09
C SER A 386 9.01 4.27 -28.17
N GLU A 387 9.99 5.15 -28.42
CA GLU A 387 11.13 5.35 -27.50
C GLU A 387 10.63 5.75 -26.10
N PRO A 388 11.29 5.28 -25.04
CA PRO A 388 12.54 4.46 -25.02
C PRO A 388 12.30 2.95 -25.08
N MET A 389 11.06 2.48 -25.15
CA MET A 389 10.75 1.03 -25.04
C MET A 389 11.00 0.28 -26.35
N ASN A 390 10.64 0.86 -27.50
CA ASN A 390 10.86 0.34 -28.87
C ASN A 390 10.49 -1.15 -29.06
N ILE A 391 9.34 -1.57 -28.53
CA ILE A 391 8.91 -2.96 -28.55
C ILE A 391 8.20 -3.28 -29.88
N PRO A 392 8.67 -4.26 -30.66
CA PRO A 392 7.98 -4.68 -31.87
C PRO A 392 6.56 -5.17 -31.59
N LYS A 393 5.62 -4.87 -32.49
CA LYS A 393 4.20 -5.31 -32.39
C LYS A 393 4.03 -6.81 -32.17
N SER A 394 4.90 -7.60 -32.78
CA SER A 394 4.91 -9.06 -32.60
C SER A 394 5.19 -9.50 -31.16
N LEU A 395 5.99 -8.74 -30.42
CA LEU A 395 6.26 -9.00 -29.00
C LEU A 395 5.12 -8.46 -28.13
N ILE A 396 4.54 -7.29 -28.45
CA ILE A 396 3.38 -6.74 -27.73
C ILE A 396 2.21 -7.75 -27.81
N ALA A 397 2.04 -8.42 -28.93
CA ALA A 397 1.01 -9.44 -29.12
C ALA A 397 1.16 -10.69 -28.24
N MET A 398 2.27 -10.84 -27.50
CA MET A 398 2.43 -11.88 -26.48
C MET A 398 1.70 -11.57 -25.18
N THR A 399 1.32 -10.32 -24.95
CA THR A 399 0.38 -9.94 -23.87
C THR A 399 -1.01 -10.48 -24.21
N ASN A 400 -1.64 -11.11 -23.22
CA ASN A 400 -2.98 -11.65 -23.44
C ASN A 400 -4.08 -10.60 -23.20
N VAL A 401 -3.93 -9.82 -22.12
CA VAL A 401 -4.95 -8.84 -21.69
C VAL A 401 -4.30 -7.51 -21.34
N ILE A 402 -4.93 -6.44 -21.79
CA ILE A 402 -4.68 -5.06 -21.36
C ILE A 402 -5.88 -4.58 -20.57
N MET A 403 -5.67 -4.17 -19.32
CA MET A 403 -6.68 -3.57 -18.46
C MET A 403 -6.37 -2.09 -18.26
N VAL A 404 -7.33 -1.22 -18.48
CA VAL A 404 -7.19 0.23 -18.29
C VAL A 404 -7.91 0.65 -17.02
N MET A 405 -7.15 1.27 -16.09
CA MET A 405 -7.64 1.81 -14.83
C MET A 405 -7.86 3.32 -14.95
N GLN A 406 -9.02 3.78 -14.52
CA GLN A 406 -9.39 5.19 -14.53
C GLN A 406 -9.70 5.70 -13.13
N ARG A 407 -9.16 6.87 -12.78
CA ARG A 407 -9.63 7.65 -11.62
C ARG A 407 -10.79 8.53 -12.08
N THR A 408 -11.88 8.51 -11.33
CA THR A 408 -13.10 9.28 -11.63
C THR A 408 -13.76 9.73 -10.34
N GLU A 409 -14.82 10.49 -10.46
CA GLU A 409 -15.67 10.90 -9.35
C GLU A 409 -17.09 10.38 -9.60
N ILE A 410 -17.67 9.76 -8.58
CA ILE A 410 -19.04 9.24 -8.61
C ILE A 410 -19.78 9.81 -7.39
N GLU A 411 -20.86 10.52 -7.64
CA GLU A 411 -21.67 11.17 -6.59
C GLU A 411 -20.84 12.06 -5.65
N GLY A 412 -19.85 12.80 -6.20
CA GLY A 412 -18.97 13.68 -5.43
C GLY A 412 -17.90 12.95 -4.62
N LYS A 413 -17.67 11.65 -4.86
CA LYS A 413 -16.65 10.85 -4.17
C LYS A 413 -15.62 10.32 -5.16
N PRO A 414 -14.30 10.42 -4.81
CA PRO A 414 -13.25 9.83 -5.63
C PRO A 414 -13.45 8.32 -5.78
N SER A 415 -13.37 7.84 -7.00
CA SER A 415 -13.54 6.44 -7.33
C SER A 415 -12.48 5.98 -8.33
N ARG A 416 -12.20 4.69 -8.37
CA ARG A 416 -11.29 4.06 -9.31
C ARG A 416 -12.03 2.93 -10.01
N LYS A 417 -11.93 2.86 -11.35
CA LYS A 417 -12.66 1.89 -12.17
C LYS A 417 -11.72 1.19 -13.16
N ALA A 418 -11.92 -0.09 -13.37
CA ALA A 418 -11.40 -0.81 -14.52
C ALA A 418 -12.27 -0.43 -15.74
N SER A 419 -11.90 0.66 -16.43
CA SER A 419 -12.74 1.25 -17.46
C SER A 419 -12.88 0.36 -18.69
N THR A 420 -11.79 -0.29 -19.10
CA THR A 420 -11.76 -1.22 -20.23
C THR A 420 -10.86 -2.40 -19.91
N THR A 421 -11.29 -3.60 -20.28
CA THR A 421 -10.45 -4.80 -20.28
C THR A 421 -10.52 -5.38 -21.68
N ALA A 422 -9.39 -5.36 -22.39
CA ALA A 422 -9.31 -5.82 -23.78
C ALA A 422 -8.35 -7.01 -23.89
N GLU A 423 -8.73 -7.99 -24.73
CA GLU A 423 -7.85 -9.07 -25.17
C GLU A 423 -7.05 -8.64 -26.40
N ILE A 424 -5.82 -9.13 -26.52
CA ILE A 424 -5.09 -9.10 -27.78
C ILE A 424 -5.46 -10.36 -28.54
N ALA A 425 -6.36 -10.20 -29.53
CA ALA A 425 -6.89 -11.28 -30.34
C ALA A 425 -5.83 -11.88 -31.28
N GLY A 426 -4.92 -11.03 -31.80
CA GLY A 426 -3.85 -11.46 -32.67
C GLY A 426 -2.98 -10.33 -33.22
N PHE A 427 -1.98 -10.73 -34.01
CA PHE A 427 -1.11 -9.82 -34.75
C PHE A 427 -1.04 -10.25 -36.22
N ASP A 428 -1.25 -9.32 -37.11
CA ASP A 428 -1.07 -9.47 -38.56
C ASP A 428 -0.10 -8.42 -39.08
N GLN A 429 0.83 -8.81 -39.97
CA GLN A 429 1.85 -7.89 -40.49
C GLN A 429 1.26 -6.70 -41.26
N LYS A 430 0.07 -6.85 -41.85
CA LYS A 430 -0.59 -5.81 -42.65
C LYS A 430 -1.51 -4.93 -41.78
N ASN A 431 -2.25 -5.60 -40.89
CA ASN A 431 -3.31 -4.93 -40.10
C ASN A 431 -2.85 -4.54 -38.69
N GLY A 432 -1.67 -4.98 -38.24
CA GLY A 432 -1.13 -4.68 -36.92
C GLY A 432 -1.71 -5.56 -35.81
N ILE A 433 -1.80 -5.01 -34.59
CA ILE A 433 -2.36 -5.70 -33.42
C ILE A 433 -3.88 -5.53 -33.45
N SER A 434 -4.60 -6.65 -33.34
CA SER A 434 -6.05 -6.67 -33.17
C SER A 434 -6.40 -6.82 -31.71
N THR A 435 -7.25 -5.94 -31.19
CA THR A 435 -7.73 -5.96 -29.80
C THR A 435 -9.25 -6.08 -29.78
N GLU A 436 -9.78 -6.78 -28.79
CA GLU A 436 -11.22 -6.97 -28.56
C GLU A 436 -11.54 -6.56 -27.12
N ASP A 437 -12.44 -5.59 -26.95
CA ASP A 437 -12.92 -5.20 -25.63
C ASP A 437 -13.82 -6.29 -25.06
N ILE A 438 -13.41 -6.84 -23.92
CA ILE A 438 -14.15 -7.92 -23.26
C ILE A 438 -15.07 -7.38 -22.16
N PHE A 439 -14.57 -6.40 -21.41
CA PHE A 439 -15.36 -5.69 -20.41
C PHE A 439 -15.20 -4.20 -20.58
N ASN A 440 -16.34 -3.48 -20.49
CA ASN A 440 -16.37 -2.03 -20.50
C ASN A 440 -17.20 -1.50 -19.33
N TRP A 441 -16.70 -0.45 -18.67
CA TRP A 441 -17.42 0.27 -17.65
C TRP A 441 -18.25 1.39 -18.27
N ASN A 442 -19.52 1.45 -17.90
CA ASN A 442 -20.42 2.52 -18.31
C ASN A 442 -20.54 3.54 -17.16
N GLN A 443 -19.99 4.72 -17.35
CA GLN A 443 -19.98 5.79 -16.35
C GLN A 443 -21.40 6.23 -15.95
N LYS A 444 -22.33 6.29 -16.88
CA LYS A 444 -23.70 6.78 -16.63
C LYS A 444 -24.48 5.89 -15.67
N PHE A 445 -24.24 4.58 -15.71
CA PHE A 445 -24.96 3.59 -14.92
C PHE A 445 -24.10 3.01 -13.79
N ASP A 446 -22.83 3.41 -13.68
CA ASP A 446 -21.81 2.79 -12.81
C ASP A 446 -21.85 1.25 -12.89
N ALA A 447 -21.91 0.71 -14.09
CA ALA A 447 -22.06 -0.72 -14.35
C ALA A 447 -21.04 -1.22 -15.37
N PHE A 448 -20.65 -2.49 -15.22
CA PHE A 448 -19.76 -3.18 -16.14
C PHE A 448 -20.58 -4.04 -17.10
N SER A 449 -20.16 -4.08 -18.36
CA SER A 449 -20.75 -4.93 -19.39
C SER A 449 -19.72 -5.90 -19.94
N TYR A 450 -20.12 -7.17 -20.11
CA TYR A 450 -19.35 -8.21 -20.79
C TYR A 450 -19.75 -8.27 -22.28
N ALA A 451 -18.76 -8.38 -23.16
CA ALA A 451 -19.01 -8.41 -24.61
C ALA A 451 -19.65 -9.73 -25.12
N GLY A 452 -19.71 -10.76 -24.27
CA GLY A 452 -20.29 -12.06 -24.59
C GLY A 452 -19.38 -13.04 -25.34
N HIS A 453 -18.17 -12.63 -25.71
CA HIS A 453 -17.17 -13.44 -26.40
C HIS A 453 -15.77 -13.19 -25.86
N SER A 454 -14.91 -14.21 -25.89
CA SER A 454 -13.49 -14.11 -25.49
C SER A 454 -12.63 -15.06 -26.32
N THR A 455 -11.75 -14.49 -27.11
CA THR A 455 -10.77 -15.24 -27.91
C THR A 455 -9.83 -16.09 -27.05
N ILE A 456 -9.48 -15.63 -25.84
CA ILE A 456 -8.62 -16.37 -24.91
C ILE A 456 -9.35 -17.60 -24.39
N LEU A 457 -10.61 -17.47 -23.98
CA LEU A 457 -11.41 -18.61 -23.50
C LEU A 457 -11.60 -19.65 -24.59
N ASP A 458 -11.82 -19.23 -25.86
CA ASP A 458 -11.93 -20.13 -27.01
C ASP A 458 -10.62 -20.90 -27.26
N LYS A 459 -9.48 -20.24 -27.16
CA LYS A 459 -8.16 -20.88 -27.28
C LYS A 459 -7.93 -21.90 -26.16
N GLN A 460 -8.29 -21.53 -24.91
CA GLN A 460 -8.17 -22.42 -23.76
C GLN A 460 -9.10 -23.63 -23.87
N MET A 461 -10.35 -23.41 -24.26
CA MET A 461 -11.30 -24.48 -24.50
C MET A 461 -10.78 -25.53 -25.50
N LYS A 462 -10.25 -25.07 -26.64
CA LYS A 462 -9.62 -25.97 -27.63
C LYS A 462 -8.42 -26.73 -27.07
N LYS A 463 -7.59 -26.06 -26.29
CA LYS A 463 -6.37 -26.63 -25.67
C LYS A 463 -6.71 -27.68 -24.59
N MET A 464 -7.76 -27.44 -23.81
CA MET A 464 -8.14 -28.29 -22.68
C MET A 464 -9.18 -29.37 -23.07
N GLY A 465 -9.76 -29.29 -24.26
CA GLY A 465 -10.83 -30.21 -24.71
C GLY A 465 -12.14 -30.04 -23.92
N THR A 466 -12.41 -28.83 -23.39
CA THR A 466 -13.58 -28.48 -22.60
C THR A 466 -14.63 -27.79 -23.49
N THR A 467 -15.86 -27.69 -22.98
CA THR A 467 -16.96 -26.99 -23.67
C THR A 467 -17.16 -25.56 -23.18
N HIS A 468 -17.85 -24.72 -23.93
CA HIS A 468 -18.26 -23.38 -23.46
C HIS A 468 -19.09 -23.44 -22.18
N GLU A 469 -19.90 -24.50 -22.04
CA GLU A 469 -20.71 -24.70 -20.83
C GLU A 469 -19.87 -25.01 -19.60
N ASP A 470 -18.80 -25.79 -19.75
CA ASP A 470 -17.85 -26.08 -18.66
C ASP A 470 -17.12 -24.83 -18.19
N ILE A 471 -16.65 -24.03 -19.16
CA ILE A 471 -15.98 -22.73 -18.83
C ILE A 471 -16.96 -21.78 -18.14
N ARG A 472 -18.20 -21.65 -18.69
CA ARG A 472 -19.23 -20.78 -18.08
C ARG A 472 -19.57 -21.23 -16.67
N ARG A 473 -19.68 -22.54 -16.45
CA ARG A 473 -19.90 -23.12 -15.11
C ARG A 473 -18.78 -22.77 -14.16
N GLU A 474 -17.54 -22.89 -14.60
CA GLU A 474 -16.37 -22.58 -13.78
C GLU A 474 -16.24 -21.08 -13.46
N LEU A 475 -16.49 -20.20 -14.42
CA LEU A 475 -16.54 -18.76 -14.21
C LEU A 475 -17.63 -18.38 -13.19
N ASN A 476 -18.82 -18.94 -13.31
CA ASN A 476 -19.91 -18.70 -12.36
C ASN A 476 -19.57 -19.20 -10.94
N ARG A 477 -18.88 -20.34 -10.81
CA ARG A 477 -18.41 -20.84 -9.51
C ARG A 477 -17.47 -19.86 -8.83
N ARG A 478 -16.51 -19.31 -9.57
CA ARG A 478 -15.56 -18.29 -9.08
C ARG A 478 -16.27 -17.01 -8.73
N GLN A 479 -17.18 -16.56 -9.54
CA GLN A 479 -17.99 -15.38 -9.28
C GLN A 479 -18.74 -15.51 -7.95
N ILE A 480 -19.41 -16.64 -7.70
CA ILE A 480 -20.11 -16.93 -6.43
C ILE A 480 -19.14 -16.86 -5.23
N VAL A 481 -17.94 -17.41 -5.37
CA VAL A 481 -16.92 -17.34 -4.30
C VAL A 481 -16.46 -15.91 -4.05
N LEU A 482 -16.23 -15.13 -5.09
CA LEU A 482 -15.83 -13.72 -4.99
C LEU A 482 -16.92 -12.85 -4.39
N ASP A 483 -18.17 -13.03 -4.81
CA ASP A 483 -19.33 -12.32 -4.23
C ASP A 483 -19.51 -12.66 -2.75
N TRP A 484 -19.35 -13.93 -2.39
CA TRP A 484 -19.40 -14.37 -1.01
C TRP A 484 -18.31 -13.72 -0.15
N MET A 485 -17.07 -13.67 -0.64
CA MET A 485 -15.98 -13.00 0.07
C MET A 485 -16.28 -11.51 0.30
N ALA A 486 -16.73 -10.82 -0.76
CA ALA A 486 -17.04 -9.39 -0.69
C ALA A 486 -18.20 -9.09 0.28
N GLN A 487 -19.30 -9.85 0.22
CA GLN A 487 -20.49 -9.65 1.07
C GLN A 487 -20.23 -9.98 2.54
N ASN A 488 -19.35 -10.94 2.83
CA ASN A 488 -19.02 -11.32 4.20
C ASN A 488 -17.81 -10.55 4.78
N GLY A 489 -17.32 -9.54 4.08
CA GLY A 489 -16.22 -8.70 4.56
C GLY A 489 -14.89 -9.45 4.72
N ILE A 490 -14.67 -10.51 3.96
CA ILE A 490 -13.39 -11.25 3.96
C ILE A 490 -12.40 -10.44 3.14
N ARG A 491 -11.62 -9.59 3.82
CA ARG A 491 -10.75 -8.56 3.19
C ARG A 491 -9.29 -8.71 3.51
N ARG A 492 -8.92 -9.33 4.65
CA ARG A 492 -7.52 -9.52 5.00
C ARG A 492 -6.83 -10.33 3.92
N TYR A 493 -5.70 -9.82 3.44
CA TYR A 493 -5.02 -10.42 2.29
C TYR A 493 -4.63 -11.89 2.54
N THR A 494 -4.25 -12.25 3.77
CA THR A 494 -3.96 -13.63 4.17
C THR A 494 -5.18 -14.55 4.08
N ASP A 495 -6.36 -14.05 4.46
CA ASP A 495 -7.60 -14.83 4.45
C ASP A 495 -8.09 -15.05 3.02
N VAL A 496 -8.04 -13.99 2.19
CA VAL A 496 -8.38 -14.07 0.76
C VAL A 496 -7.43 -15.05 0.04
N ALA A 497 -6.12 -14.93 0.31
CA ALA A 497 -5.12 -15.83 -0.26
C ALA A 497 -5.34 -17.30 0.15
N SER A 498 -5.66 -17.54 1.43
CA SER A 498 -5.98 -18.89 1.92
C SER A 498 -7.17 -19.48 1.19
N LEU A 499 -8.25 -18.69 1.00
CA LEU A 499 -9.44 -19.14 0.29
C LEU A 499 -9.17 -19.43 -1.19
N ILE A 500 -8.38 -18.60 -1.87
CA ILE A 500 -7.98 -18.84 -3.26
C ILE A 500 -7.14 -20.14 -3.35
N ARG A 501 -6.21 -20.34 -2.42
CA ARG A 501 -5.40 -21.58 -2.32
C ARG A 501 -6.28 -22.80 -2.08
N GLU A 502 -7.22 -22.71 -1.13
CA GLU A 502 -8.17 -23.78 -0.85
C GLU A 502 -9.07 -24.07 -2.07
N TYR A 503 -9.48 -23.06 -2.83
CA TYR A 503 -10.24 -23.26 -4.06
C TYR A 503 -9.45 -24.06 -5.09
N TYR A 504 -8.16 -23.78 -5.28
CA TYR A 504 -7.32 -24.59 -6.17
C TYR A 504 -7.20 -26.04 -5.73
N ALA A 505 -7.15 -26.29 -4.41
CA ALA A 505 -7.07 -27.64 -3.87
C ALA A 505 -8.41 -28.39 -3.93
N ASN A 506 -9.52 -27.72 -3.65
CA ASN A 506 -10.86 -28.31 -3.65
C ASN A 506 -11.94 -27.28 -4.01
N PRO A 507 -12.18 -27.07 -5.33
CA PRO A 507 -13.16 -26.08 -5.82
C PRO A 507 -14.57 -26.32 -5.31
N ASP A 508 -15.01 -27.61 -5.22
CA ASP A 508 -16.38 -27.96 -4.82
C ASP A 508 -16.67 -27.56 -3.37
N ARG A 509 -15.72 -27.81 -2.47
CA ARG A 509 -15.85 -27.48 -1.04
C ARG A 509 -16.04 -25.98 -0.83
N ILE A 510 -15.19 -25.16 -1.48
CA ILE A 510 -15.24 -23.70 -1.31
C ILE A 510 -16.48 -23.12 -1.96
N HIS A 511 -16.84 -23.59 -3.16
CA HIS A 511 -18.07 -23.18 -3.81
C HIS A 511 -19.32 -23.51 -2.98
N GLN A 512 -19.39 -24.70 -2.37
CA GLN A 512 -20.50 -25.07 -1.50
C GLN A 512 -20.57 -24.17 -0.26
N LYS A 513 -19.42 -23.89 0.37
CA LYS A 513 -19.32 -22.95 1.50
C LYS A 513 -19.82 -21.55 1.10
N ALA A 514 -19.41 -21.05 -0.06
CA ALA A 514 -19.84 -19.75 -0.58
C ALA A 514 -21.34 -19.70 -0.86
N ARG A 515 -21.92 -20.73 -1.45
CA ARG A 515 -23.38 -20.80 -1.71
C ARG A 515 -24.23 -20.80 -0.43
N VAL A 516 -23.74 -21.43 0.63
CA VAL A 516 -24.42 -21.42 1.93
C VAL A 516 -24.28 -20.06 2.61
N GLY A 517 -23.13 -19.40 2.45
CA GLY A 517 -22.83 -18.11 3.07
C GLY A 517 -23.44 -16.90 2.35
N LEU A 518 -23.94 -17.06 1.11
CA LEU A 518 -24.67 -16.02 0.36
C LEU A 518 -26.18 -16.02 0.66
N LYS A 519 -26.68 -16.93 1.49
CA LYS A 519 -28.08 -16.97 1.98
C LYS A 519 -28.26 -16.12 3.21
#